data_576c2814d340103dba3de56a6c185f02
#
_entry.id   576c2814d340103dba3de56a6c185f02
#
_cell.length_a   1.000
_cell.length_b   1.000
_cell.length_c   1.000
_cell.angle_alpha   90.00
_cell.angle_beta   90.00
_cell.angle_gamma   90.00
#
_symmetry.space_group_name_H-M   'P 1'
#
loop_
_entity.id
_entity.type
_entity.pdbx_description
1 polymer ?
#
loop_
_entity_poly.entity_id
_entity_poly.type
_entity_poly.pdbx_seq_one_letter_code
_entity_poly.pdbx_strand_id
1 'polypeptide(L)'
;MTLKTRLIAMTLAASFGWGAAHSAAATEKKTNPILGIPSSAVEKFGGEEGVRNWVESLFYYIMLDNRINHVFREYGNIERQIYLNTQLEQLVLGKPVEYQGASMAAAHADLAINMEQFNAVVEAAYNACERTNITYYTCNYLIAALAPFTDDIVTR
;
A
#
# COMPACT_ATOMS: atom_id res chain seq x y z
N MET A 1 -89.66 -10.36 9.56
CA MET A 1 -88.65 -11.05 10.38
C MET A 1 -87.43 -11.30 9.50
N THR A 2 -86.36 -10.74 9.83
CA THR A 2 -85.17 -10.50 8.99
C THR A 2 -84.23 -11.68 8.91
N LEU A 3 -84.00 -12.15 7.69
CA LEU A 3 -82.96 -13.15 7.39
C LEU A 3 -81.61 -12.47 7.12
N LYS A 4 -80.67 -12.70 7.96
CA LYS A 4 -79.26 -12.16 7.78
C LYS A 4 -78.50 -13.19 6.96
N THR A 5 -78.18 -12.80 5.73
CA THR A 5 -77.24 -13.50 4.85
C THR A 5 -75.81 -13.18 5.28
N ARG A 6 -75.06 -14.18 5.68
CA ARG A 6 -73.63 -14.03 5.93
C ARG A 6 -72.79 -14.34 4.66
N LEU A 7 -72.16 -13.35 4.07
CA LEU A 7 -71.16 -13.55 3.04
C LEU A 7 -69.87 -14.08 3.69
N ILE A 8 -69.45 -15.23 3.19
CA ILE A 8 -68.12 -15.77 3.51
C ILE A 8 -67.14 -15.22 2.46
N ALA A 9 -66.27 -14.32 2.87
CA ALA A 9 -65.19 -13.84 2.03
C ALA A 9 -64.05 -14.85 2.07
N MET A 10 -63.81 -15.51 0.95
CA MET A 10 -62.63 -16.33 0.71
C MET A 10 -61.44 -15.42 0.43
N THR A 11 -60.54 -15.32 1.37
CA THR A 11 -59.25 -14.64 1.17
C THR A 11 -58.27 -15.62 0.55
N LEU A 12 -57.95 -15.41 -0.74
CA LEU A 12 -56.82 -16.06 -1.40
C LEU A 12 -55.52 -15.45 -0.83
N ALA A 13 -54.76 -16.24 -0.05
CA ALA A 13 -53.42 -15.90 0.34
C ALA A 13 -52.50 -16.19 -0.84
N ALA A 14 -52.12 -15.15 -1.56
CA ALA A 14 -51.02 -15.20 -2.52
C ALA A 14 -49.71 -15.21 -1.75
N SER A 15 -49.05 -16.36 -1.68
CA SER A 15 -47.69 -16.47 -1.15
C SER A 15 -46.71 -15.86 -2.15
N PHE A 16 -46.31 -14.61 -1.93
CA PHE A 16 -45.18 -14.01 -2.59
C PHE A 16 -43.91 -14.62 -2.00
N GLY A 17 -43.33 -15.58 -2.73
CA GLY A 17 -41.98 -16.06 -2.50
C GLY A 17 -41.02 -14.92 -2.75
N TRP A 18 -40.46 -14.33 -1.68
CA TRP A 18 -39.33 -13.47 -1.78
C TRP A 18 -38.10 -14.32 -2.10
N GLY A 19 -37.82 -14.43 -3.39
CA GLY A 19 -36.51 -14.86 -3.84
C GLY A 19 -35.49 -13.80 -3.38
N ALA A 20 -34.75 -14.11 -2.33
CA ALA A 20 -33.58 -13.34 -1.97
C ALA A 20 -32.58 -13.42 -3.13
N ALA A 21 -32.62 -12.45 -4.01
CA ALA A 21 -31.51 -12.20 -4.92
C ALA A 21 -30.29 -11.87 -4.08
N HIS A 22 -29.45 -12.88 -3.86
CA HIS A 22 -28.10 -12.65 -3.37
C HIS A 22 -27.35 -11.92 -4.50
N SER A 23 -27.44 -10.60 -4.48
CA SER A 23 -26.49 -9.77 -5.18
C SER A 23 -25.12 -10.08 -4.57
N ALA A 24 -24.35 -10.92 -5.25
CA ALA A 24 -22.93 -11.01 -5.02
C ALA A 24 -22.38 -9.60 -5.32
N ALA A 25 -22.27 -8.79 -4.29
CA ALA A 25 -21.53 -7.54 -4.37
C ALA A 25 -20.14 -7.96 -4.82
N ALA A 26 -19.81 -7.70 -6.09
CA ALA A 26 -18.46 -7.79 -6.58
C ALA A 26 -17.65 -6.90 -5.63
N THR A 27 -16.77 -7.52 -4.87
CA THR A 27 -15.85 -6.79 -3.98
C THR A 27 -15.00 -5.94 -4.90
N GLU A 28 -15.35 -4.66 -4.99
CA GLU A 28 -14.62 -3.68 -5.77
C GLU A 28 -13.20 -3.69 -5.22
N LYS A 29 -12.25 -4.10 -6.05
CA LYS A 29 -10.85 -4.21 -5.67
C LYS A 29 -10.35 -2.80 -5.40
N LYS A 30 -10.36 -2.38 -4.13
CA LYS A 30 -9.86 -1.08 -3.74
C LYS A 30 -8.40 -0.98 -4.15
N THR A 31 -8.09 -0.05 -5.02
CA THR A 31 -6.72 0.32 -5.38
C THR A 31 -6.31 1.53 -4.55
N ASN A 32 -5.02 1.66 -4.29
CA ASN A 32 -4.49 2.91 -3.77
C ASN A 32 -4.76 4.00 -4.81
N PRO A 33 -5.57 5.02 -4.52
CA PRO A 33 -6.00 6.01 -5.51
C PRO A 33 -4.84 6.85 -6.05
N ILE A 34 -3.72 6.92 -5.32
CA ILE A 34 -2.55 7.72 -5.71
C ILE A 34 -1.63 6.93 -6.64
N LEU A 35 -1.48 5.62 -6.43
CA LEU A 35 -0.44 4.81 -7.05
C LEU A 35 -0.95 3.58 -7.81
N GLY A 36 -2.26 3.36 -7.86
CA GLY A 36 -2.86 2.22 -8.56
C GLY A 36 -2.57 0.84 -7.95
N ILE A 37 -1.98 0.78 -6.76
CA ILE A 37 -1.68 -0.47 -6.06
C ILE A 37 -2.93 -0.97 -5.34
N PRO A 38 -3.25 -2.28 -5.42
CA PRO A 38 -4.36 -2.85 -4.67
C PRO A 38 -4.18 -2.64 -3.17
N SER A 39 -5.25 -2.26 -2.46
CA SER A 39 -5.25 -2.05 -1.00
C SER A 39 -4.86 -3.30 -0.19
N SER A 40 -4.87 -4.48 -0.82
CA SER A 40 -4.41 -5.74 -0.23
C SER A 40 -2.90 -6.00 -0.42
N ALA A 41 -2.16 -5.06 -1.01
CA ALA A 41 -0.75 -5.29 -1.28
C ALA A 41 0.08 -5.36 0.00
N VAL A 42 -0.30 -4.62 1.05
CA VAL A 42 0.34 -4.69 2.37
C VAL A 42 0.38 -6.12 2.92
N GLU A 43 -0.67 -6.90 2.71
CA GLU A 43 -0.73 -8.30 3.17
C GLU A 43 0.29 -9.20 2.45
N LYS A 44 0.63 -8.88 1.21
CA LYS A 44 1.66 -9.61 0.46
C LYS A 44 3.07 -9.32 0.97
N PHE A 45 3.25 -8.24 1.70
CA PHE A 45 4.47 -7.92 2.41
C PHE A 45 4.51 -8.48 3.84
N GLY A 46 3.50 -9.26 4.26
CA GLY A 46 3.39 -9.79 5.61
C GLY A 46 2.73 -8.84 6.60
N GLY A 47 1.86 -7.96 6.11
CA GLY A 47 1.20 -6.95 6.93
C GLY A 47 2.13 -5.82 7.38
N GLU A 48 1.76 -5.12 8.44
CA GLU A 48 2.55 -3.99 8.97
C GLU A 48 3.95 -4.39 9.41
N GLU A 49 4.05 -5.49 10.12
CA GLU A 49 5.32 -6.01 10.62
C GLU A 49 6.23 -6.42 9.45
N GLY A 50 5.67 -7.07 8.44
CA GLY A 50 6.41 -7.45 7.25
C GLY A 50 6.94 -6.26 6.46
N VAL A 51 6.15 -5.18 6.33
CA VAL A 51 6.60 -3.92 5.72
C VAL A 51 7.74 -3.31 6.54
N ARG A 52 7.63 -3.27 7.87
CA ARG A 52 8.69 -2.78 8.72
C ARG A 52 9.98 -3.59 8.57
N ASN A 53 9.88 -4.91 8.60
CA ASN A 53 11.03 -5.81 8.42
C ASN A 53 11.70 -5.59 7.06
N TRP A 54 10.89 -5.35 6.01
CA TRP A 54 11.41 -5.02 4.69
C TRP A 54 12.17 -3.68 4.70
N VAL A 55 11.61 -2.62 5.33
CA VAL A 55 12.27 -1.31 5.46
C VAL A 55 13.57 -1.42 6.25
N GLU A 56 13.60 -2.15 7.36
CA GLU A 56 14.83 -2.39 8.13
C GLU A 56 15.89 -3.12 7.29
N SER A 57 15.47 -4.07 6.45
CA SER A 57 16.35 -4.77 5.51
C SER A 57 16.83 -3.86 4.39
N LEU A 58 16.00 -2.96 3.88
CA LEU A 58 16.38 -1.92 2.93
C LEU A 58 17.50 -1.05 3.50
N PHE A 59 17.32 -0.52 4.71
CA PHE A 59 18.33 0.31 5.37
C PHE A 59 19.62 -0.46 5.69
N TYR A 60 19.51 -1.75 6.00
CA TYR A 60 20.70 -2.59 6.13
C TYR A 60 21.55 -2.58 4.85
N TYR A 61 20.95 -2.79 3.67
CA TYR A 61 21.68 -2.78 2.41
C TYR A 61 22.15 -1.37 2.01
N ILE A 62 21.34 -0.33 2.22
CA ILE A 62 21.74 1.07 2.03
C ILE A 62 23.02 1.40 2.83
N MET A 63 23.08 0.97 4.09
CA MET A 63 24.22 1.25 4.96
C MET A 63 25.48 0.50 4.57
N LEU A 64 25.39 -0.59 3.81
CA LEU A 64 26.50 -1.35 3.27
C LEU A 64 27.03 -0.80 1.94
N ASP A 65 26.25 0.03 1.24
CA ASP A 65 26.56 0.53 -0.08
C ASP A 65 27.28 1.88 -0.02
N ASN A 66 28.56 1.91 -0.41
CA ASN A 66 29.38 3.12 -0.40
C ASN A 66 28.93 4.21 -1.38
N ARG A 67 28.08 3.87 -2.36
CA ARG A 67 27.52 4.85 -3.31
C ARG A 67 26.53 5.78 -2.61
N ILE A 68 25.83 5.32 -1.56
CA ILE A 68 24.66 6.01 -0.98
C ILE A 68 24.70 6.16 0.54
N ASN A 69 25.45 5.33 1.28
CA ASN A 69 25.37 5.30 2.75
C ASN A 69 25.69 6.64 3.41
N HIS A 70 26.59 7.44 2.81
CA HIS A 70 26.99 8.75 3.33
C HIS A 70 25.81 9.72 3.35
N VAL A 71 24.93 9.71 2.32
CA VAL A 71 23.75 10.58 2.26
C VAL A 71 22.84 10.31 3.46
N PHE A 72 22.56 9.04 3.74
CA PHE A 72 21.67 8.66 4.85
C PHE A 72 22.27 8.95 6.22
N ARG A 73 23.59 8.84 6.37
CA ARG A 73 24.30 9.15 7.64
C ARG A 73 24.40 10.64 7.91
N GLU A 74 24.66 11.43 6.89
CA GLU A 74 24.94 12.86 7.02
C GLU A 74 23.66 13.66 7.25
N TYR A 75 22.58 13.31 6.53
CA TYR A 75 21.37 14.12 6.49
C TYR A 75 20.23 13.57 7.35
N GLY A 76 20.45 12.53 8.16
CA GLY A 76 19.35 12.00 8.92
C GLY A 76 19.67 11.10 10.10
N ASN A 77 18.69 11.00 10.97
CA ASN A 77 18.63 9.97 12.00
C ASN A 77 18.06 8.70 11.36
N ILE A 78 18.82 7.61 11.33
CA ILE A 78 18.45 6.35 10.67
C ILE A 78 17.16 5.77 11.24
N GLU A 79 16.96 5.78 12.56
CA GLU A 79 15.73 5.26 13.18
C GLU A 79 14.50 6.06 12.74
N ARG A 80 14.64 7.39 12.68
CA ARG A 80 13.56 8.25 12.17
C ARG A 80 13.29 7.99 10.69
N GLN A 81 14.32 7.77 9.88
CA GLN A 81 14.16 7.45 8.47
C GLN A 81 13.44 6.10 8.29
N ILE A 82 13.82 5.06 9.05
CA ILE A 82 13.14 3.77 9.05
C ILE A 82 11.66 3.95 9.43
N TYR A 83 11.38 4.72 10.47
CA TYR A 83 10.01 4.99 10.90
C TYR A 83 9.17 5.66 9.80
N LEU A 84 9.68 6.74 9.20
CA LEU A 84 8.98 7.47 8.14
C LEU A 84 8.83 6.65 6.86
N ASN A 85 9.86 5.90 6.46
CA ASN A 85 9.77 5.00 5.32
C ASN A 85 8.75 3.89 5.58
N THR A 86 8.68 3.32 6.79
CA THR A 86 7.65 2.33 7.12
C THR A 86 6.24 2.89 6.93
N GLN A 87 5.98 4.13 7.36
CA GLN A 87 4.68 4.78 7.12
C GLN A 87 4.42 5.00 5.62
N LEU A 88 5.42 5.50 4.90
CA LEU A 88 5.31 5.74 3.45
C LEU A 88 4.97 4.45 2.71
N GLU A 89 5.72 3.38 2.97
CA GLU A 89 5.53 2.10 2.29
C GLU A 89 4.19 1.44 2.64
N GLN A 90 3.73 1.56 3.88
CA GLN A 90 2.38 1.12 4.26
C GLN A 90 1.31 1.89 3.47
N LEU A 91 1.47 3.21 3.37
CA LEU A 91 0.55 4.05 2.60
C LEU A 91 0.56 3.68 1.12
N VAL A 92 1.74 3.53 0.52
CA VAL A 92 1.95 3.11 -0.87
C VAL A 92 1.30 1.74 -1.12
N LEU A 93 1.44 0.80 -0.20
CA LEU A 93 0.86 -0.54 -0.28
C LEU A 93 -0.64 -0.60 0.06
N GLY A 94 -1.29 0.56 0.23
CA GLY A 94 -2.74 0.70 0.35
C GLY A 94 -3.29 0.65 1.76
N LYS A 95 -2.44 0.71 2.78
CA LYS A 95 -2.90 0.86 4.16
C LYS A 95 -3.18 2.34 4.46
N PRO A 96 -4.32 2.70 5.04
CA PRO A 96 -4.61 4.06 5.43
C PRO A 96 -3.83 4.44 6.70
N VAL A 97 -2.62 4.95 6.52
CA VAL A 97 -1.78 5.49 7.60
C VAL A 97 -1.56 6.99 7.36
N GLU A 98 -1.41 7.74 8.44
CA GLU A 98 -1.03 9.15 8.37
C GLU A 98 0.50 9.23 8.21
N TYR A 99 0.94 9.69 7.05
CA TYR A 99 2.36 9.91 6.79
C TYR A 99 2.81 11.22 7.44
N GLN A 100 3.80 11.14 8.32
CA GLN A 100 4.32 12.26 9.10
C GLN A 100 5.59 12.88 8.50
N GLY A 101 6.01 12.40 7.34
CA GLY A 101 7.18 12.91 6.64
C GLY A 101 6.88 14.12 5.75
N ALA A 102 7.94 14.72 5.22
CA ALA A 102 7.86 15.73 4.17
C ALA A 102 7.46 15.10 2.82
N SER A 103 7.03 15.91 1.85
CA SER A 103 6.88 15.43 0.48
C SER A 103 8.19 14.90 -0.08
N MET A 104 8.13 14.04 -1.11
CA MET A 104 9.32 13.45 -1.71
C MET A 104 10.28 14.54 -2.20
N ALA A 105 9.78 15.52 -2.94
CA ALA A 105 10.58 16.65 -3.41
C ALA A 105 11.20 17.46 -2.26
N ALA A 106 10.44 17.76 -1.19
CA ALA A 106 10.96 18.54 -0.07
C ALA A 106 12.02 17.76 0.75
N ALA A 107 11.86 16.44 0.87
CA ALA A 107 12.81 15.59 1.59
C ALA A 107 14.16 15.44 0.85
N HIS A 108 14.22 15.66 -0.47
CA HIS A 108 15.38 15.40 -1.31
C HIS A 108 15.97 16.67 -1.97
N ALA A 109 15.34 17.83 -1.77
CA ALA A 109 15.69 19.08 -2.49
C ALA A 109 17.18 19.46 -2.43
N ASP A 110 17.83 19.30 -1.29
CA ASP A 110 19.21 19.75 -1.05
C ASP A 110 20.23 18.60 -1.06
N LEU A 111 19.81 17.39 -1.42
CA LEU A 111 20.69 16.22 -1.33
C LEU A 111 21.55 16.00 -2.58
N ALA A 112 21.24 16.67 -3.69
CA ALA A 112 21.93 16.55 -4.97
C ALA A 112 22.08 15.07 -5.43
N ILE A 113 21.02 14.29 -5.26
CA ILE A 113 20.99 12.87 -5.64
C ILE A 113 21.12 12.73 -7.16
N ASN A 114 21.99 11.86 -7.59
CA ASN A 114 22.14 11.48 -9.00
C ASN A 114 21.47 10.12 -9.30
N MET A 115 21.39 9.77 -10.58
CA MET A 115 20.76 8.53 -11.04
C MET A 115 21.48 7.26 -10.53
N GLU A 116 22.81 7.30 -10.36
CA GLU A 116 23.56 6.17 -9.82
C GLU A 116 23.14 5.87 -8.35
N GLN A 117 23.01 6.92 -7.56
CA GLN A 117 22.58 6.82 -6.16
C GLN A 117 21.12 6.37 -6.06
N PHE A 118 20.24 6.89 -6.92
CA PHE A 118 18.86 6.44 -7.00
C PHE A 118 18.77 4.94 -7.33
N ASN A 119 19.51 4.50 -8.35
CA ASN A 119 19.53 3.08 -8.74
C ASN A 119 20.11 2.18 -7.63
N ALA A 120 21.09 2.66 -6.87
CA ALA A 120 21.63 1.93 -5.73
C ALA A 120 20.57 1.68 -4.63
N VAL A 121 19.66 2.63 -4.40
CA VAL A 121 18.51 2.41 -3.49
C VAL A 121 17.55 1.38 -4.07
N VAL A 122 17.28 1.41 -5.38
CA VAL A 122 16.44 0.40 -6.04
C VAL A 122 17.05 -1.00 -5.93
N GLU A 123 18.36 -1.15 -6.12
CA GLU A 123 19.08 -2.41 -5.91
C GLU A 123 18.95 -2.89 -4.45
N ALA A 124 19.13 -2.00 -3.49
CA ALA A 124 18.95 -2.30 -2.06
C ALA A 124 17.51 -2.76 -1.75
N ALA A 125 16.51 -2.16 -2.41
CA ALA A 125 15.11 -2.53 -2.25
C ALA A 125 14.82 -3.97 -2.75
N TYR A 126 15.40 -4.38 -3.88
CA TYR A 126 15.30 -5.77 -4.36
C TYR A 126 15.99 -6.76 -3.41
N ASN A 127 17.19 -6.42 -2.93
CA ASN A 127 17.92 -7.23 -1.95
C ASN A 127 17.11 -7.37 -0.63
N ALA A 128 16.42 -6.31 -0.23
CA ALA A 128 15.53 -6.36 0.94
C ALA A 128 14.33 -7.30 0.71
N CYS A 129 13.75 -7.32 -0.49
CA CYS A 129 12.69 -8.25 -0.83
C CYS A 129 13.18 -9.71 -0.76
N GLU A 130 14.36 -10.00 -1.31
CA GLU A 130 14.96 -11.32 -1.24
C GLU A 130 15.20 -11.74 0.21
N ARG A 131 15.82 -10.89 1.01
CA ARG A 131 16.09 -11.15 2.42
C ARG A 131 14.85 -11.43 3.25
N THR A 132 13.73 -10.79 2.93
CA THR A 132 12.46 -10.92 3.66
C THR A 132 11.50 -11.93 3.02
N ASN A 133 11.97 -12.72 2.04
CA ASN A 133 11.19 -13.72 1.29
C ASN A 133 9.95 -13.13 0.57
N ILE A 134 10.01 -11.87 0.19
CA ILE A 134 9.00 -11.24 -0.66
C ILE A 134 9.33 -11.62 -2.10
N THR A 135 8.34 -12.16 -2.82
CA THR A 135 8.56 -12.59 -4.20
C THR A 135 8.93 -11.40 -5.09
N TYR A 136 9.77 -11.63 -6.09
CA TYR A 136 10.17 -10.61 -7.05
C TYR A 136 8.96 -9.92 -7.71
N TYR A 137 7.92 -10.70 -8.04
CA TYR A 137 6.67 -10.18 -8.58
C TYR A 137 5.98 -9.19 -7.62
N THR A 138 5.94 -9.52 -6.33
CA THR A 138 5.36 -8.62 -5.30
C THR A 138 6.23 -7.38 -5.09
N CYS A 139 7.56 -7.56 -5.07
CA CYS A 139 8.52 -6.46 -4.97
C CYS A 139 8.35 -5.43 -6.10
N ASN A 140 8.14 -5.89 -7.33
CA ASN A 140 7.91 -5.02 -8.49
C ASN A 140 6.69 -4.10 -8.35
N TYR A 141 5.65 -4.49 -7.61
CA TYR A 141 4.54 -3.57 -7.34
C TYR A 141 5.00 -2.33 -6.58
N LEU A 142 5.82 -2.53 -5.55
CA LEU A 142 6.33 -1.42 -4.75
C LEU A 142 7.30 -0.56 -5.57
N ILE A 143 8.27 -1.19 -6.23
CA ILE A 143 9.25 -0.47 -7.07
C ILE A 143 8.56 0.34 -8.16
N ALA A 144 7.58 -0.24 -8.85
CA ALA A 144 6.82 0.46 -9.89
C ALA A 144 6.00 1.64 -9.35
N ALA A 145 5.53 1.55 -8.10
CA ALA A 145 4.80 2.64 -7.46
C ALA A 145 5.71 3.79 -7.01
N LEU A 146 6.95 3.48 -6.66
CA LEU A 146 7.93 4.47 -6.24
C LEU A 146 8.70 5.10 -7.41
N ALA A 147 8.78 4.42 -8.55
CA ALA A 147 9.50 4.91 -9.73
C ALA A 147 9.09 6.32 -10.21
N PRO A 148 7.80 6.74 -10.16
CA PRO A 148 7.42 8.10 -10.55
C PRO A 148 8.04 9.22 -9.71
N PHE A 149 8.53 8.92 -8.52
CA PHE A 149 9.23 9.90 -7.68
C PHE A 149 10.67 10.20 -8.12
N THR A 150 11.15 9.56 -9.18
CA THR A 150 12.51 9.81 -9.71
C THR A 150 12.74 11.30 -9.95
N ASP A 151 11.78 12.01 -10.56
CA ASP A 151 11.88 13.44 -10.86
C ASP A 151 11.92 14.33 -9.62
N ASP A 152 11.34 13.86 -8.50
CA ASP A 152 11.37 14.54 -7.21
C ASP A 152 12.68 14.29 -6.44
N ILE A 153 13.38 13.20 -6.72
CA ILE A 153 14.52 12.69 -5.97
C ILE A 153 15.84 13.04 -6.67
N VAL A 154 15.90 12.79 -7.99
CA VAL A 154 17.12 13.01 -8.78
C VAL A 154 17.20 14.47 -9.18
N THR A 155 18.13 15.20 -8.56
CA THR A 155 18.28 16.65 -8.74
C THR A 155 19.63 17.04 -9.35
N ARG A 156 20.46 16.04 -9.71
CA ARG A 156 21.81 16.25 -10.30
C ARG A 156 22.08 15.35 -11.48
#